data_9127ce4895f58598e48fd32122d81218
#
_entry.id   9127ce4895f58598e48fd32122d81218
#
_cell.length_a   1.000
_cell.length_b   1.000
_cell.length_c   1.000
_cell.angle_alpha   90.00
_cell.angle_beta   90.00
_cell.angle_gamma   90.00
#
_symmetry.space_group_name_H-M   'P 1'
#
loop_
_entity.id
_entity.type
_entity.pdbx_description
1 polymer ?
#
loop_
_entity_poly.entity_id
_entity_poly.type
_entity_poly.pdbx_seq_one_letter_code
_entity_poly.pdbx_strand_id
1 'polypeptide(L)'
;MQLSKMQNEYIVNATHRWNIKSGAVRSGKSFVDTAFVIPFRIRERAGKPGLNVILGVSKESIERNVLQPMREIYTDKLVGNINNRNIARVCGEDVYCLGAEKVSQVAKIQGASIKYCYGDEIAKWNKEVFQMLKSRLDKPYSCFDGSCNPEHPTHWLKEFLDTPELDIYLQKYTIFDNPYLDPAFVEQLCREYEGTIYYDR
;
A
#
# COMPACT_ATOMS: atom_id res chain seq x y z
N MET A 1 3.78 -17.40 12.69
CA MET A 1 3.59 -15.95 12.49
C MET A 1 2.21 -15.59 13.02
N GLN A 2 2.12 -14.66 13.94
CA GLN A 2 0.85 -14.23 14.53
C GLN A 2 0.55 -12.79 14.08
N LEU A 3 -0.68 -12.50 13.68
CA LEU A 3 -1.11 -11.16 13.30
C LEU A 3 -1.66 -10.41 14.51
N SER A 4 -1.50 -9.09 14.54
CA SER A 4 -2.17 -8.24 15.52
C SER A 4 -3.69 -8.19 15.28
N LYS A 5 -4.45 -7.71 16.25
CA LYS A 5 -5.91 -7.53 16.11
C LYS A 5 -6.24 -6.65 14.91
N MET A 6 -5.56 -5.50 14.76
CA MET A 6 -5.77 -4.56 13.66
C MET A 6 -5.46 -5.20 12.29
N GLN A 7 -4.41 -6.00 12.20
CA GLN A 7 -4.06 -6.72 10.96
C GLN A 7 -5.12 -7.76 10.58
N ASN A 8 -5.66 -8.51 11.56
CA ASN A 8 -6.75 -9.45 11.32
C ASN A 8 -8.03 -8.74 10.88
N GLU A 9 -8.38 -7.63 11.53
CA GLU A 9 -9.54 -6.80 11.15
C GLU A 9 -9.41 -6.27 9.72
N TYR A 10 -8.20 -5.84 9.31
CA TYR A 10 -7.99 -5.40 7.93
C TYR A 10 -8.27 -6.52 6.92
N ILE A 11 -7.74 -7.71 7.14
CA ILE A 11 -7.93 -8.85 6.22
C ILE A 11 -9.42 -9.17 6.04
N VAL A 12 -10.21 -9.07 7.10
CA VAL A 12 -11.65 -9.37 7.08
C VAL A 12 -12.46 -8.25 6.42
N ASN A 13 -12.15 -6.99 6.74
CA ASN A 13 -13.00 -5.85 6.39
C ASN A 13 -12.56 -5.10 5.12
N ALA A 14 -11.35 -5.30 4.61
CA ALA A 14 -10.83 -4.62 3.42
C ALA A 14 -11.43 -5.23 2.13
N THR A 15 -12.75 -5.12 1.97
CA THR A 15 -13.51 -5.66 0.82
C THR A 15 -14.01 -4.57 -0.12
N HIS A 16 -13.59 -3.34 0.09
CA HIS A 16 -14.00 -2.16 -0.66
C HIS A 16 -13.15 -1.95 -1.92
N ARG A 17 -13.61 -1.05 -2.78
CA ARG A 17 -12.84 -0.63 -3.96
C ARG A 17 -11.50 0.01 -3.55
N TRP A 18 -11.50 0.81 -2.49
CA TRP A 18 -10.34 1.48 -1.92
C TRP A 18 -10.15 1.05 -0.47
N ASN A 19 -9.06 0.36 -0.16
CA ASN A 19 -8.73 -0.10 1.17
C ASN A 19 -7.43 0.55 1.60
N ILE A 20 -7.47 1.46 2.56
CA ILE A 20 -6.34 2.31 2.92
C ILE A 20 -6.04 2.20 4.41
N LYS A 21 -4.77 2.00 4.71
CA LYS A 21 -4.21 2.05 6.06
C LYS A 21 -3.49 3.38 6.25
N SER A 22 -3.91 4.14 7.23
CA SER A 22 -3.29 5.42 7.60
C SER A 22 -2.80 5.36 9.03
N GLY A 23 -1.63 5.90 9.32
CA GLY A 23 -1.16 6.00 10.70
C GLY A 23 0.34 5.96 10.86
N ALA A 24 0.75 5.81 12.12
CA ALA A 24 2.12 5.96 12.58
C ALA A 24 3.11 5.02 11.86
N VAL A 25 4.35 5.46 11.77
CA VAL A 25 5.49 4.62 11.38
C VAL A 25 5.63 3.47 12.40
N ARG A 26 6.06 2.29 11.94
CA ARG A 26 6.23 1.07 12.76
C ARG A 26 4.96 0.51 13.41
N SER A 27 3.78 0.99 13.06
CA SER A 27 2.49 0.47 13.54
C SER A 27 2.13 -0.94 13.04
N GLY A 28 2.94 -1.54 12.16
CA GLY A 28 2.69 -2.87 11.60
C GLY A 28 1.80 -2.90 10.35
N LYS A 29 1.35 -1.74 9.83
CA LYS A 29 0.46 -1.65 8.67
C LYS A 29 1.03 -2.25 7.38
N SER A 30 2.32 -2.04 7.09
CA SER A 30 2.96 -2.57 5.86
C SER A 30 3.24 -4.08 5.95
N PHE A 31 3.37 -4.63 7.15
CA PHE A 31 3.61 -6.06 7.33
C PHE A 31 2.44 -6.90 6.81
N VAL A 32 1.19 -6.54 7.15
CA VAL A 32 0.02 -7.28 6.66
C VAL A 32 -0.11 -7.22 5.15
N ASP A 33 0.34 -6.11 4.51
CA ASP A 33 0.33 -5.98 3.07
C ASP A 33 1.27 -6.98 2.40
N THR A 34 2.52 -6.99 2.82
CA THR A 34 3.56 -7.84 2.24
C THR A 34 3.35 -9.32 2.58
N ALA A 35 2.84 -9.61 3.79
CA ALA A 35 2.64 -10.98 4.25
C ALA A 35 1.34 -11.63 3.73
N PHE A 36 0.29 -10.84 3.46
CA PHE A 36 -1.02 -11.43 3.13
C PHE A 36 -1.74 -10.69 2.00
N VAL A 37 -1.92 -9.38 2.10
CA VAL A 37 -2.86 -8.66 1.23
C VAL A 37 -2.41 -8.71 -0.23
N ILE A 38 -1.18 -8.30 -0.53
CA ILE A 38 -0.66 -8.25 -1.91
C ILE A 38 -0.67 -9.65 -2.55
N PRO A 39 -0.09 -10.69 -1.95
CA PRO A 39 -0.10 -12.03 -2.52
C PRO A 39 -1.52 -12.58 -2.72
N PHE A 40 -2.42 -12.38 -1.75
CA PHE A 40 -3.79 -12.84 -1.83
C PHE A 40 -4.55 -12.15 -2.96
N ARG A 41 -4.49 -10.82 -3.06
CA ARG A 41 -5.17 -10.03 -4.10
C ARG A 41 -4.70 -10.40 -5.51
N ILE A 42 -3.39 -10.61 -5.68
CA ILE A 42 -2.81 -11.04 -6.97
C ILE A 42 -3.34 -12.44 -7.34
N ARG A 43 -3.32 -13.38 -6.39
CA ARG A 43 -3.79 -14.75 -6.60
C ARG A 43 -5.28 -14.84 -6.90
N GLU A 44 -6.10 -14.10 -6.17
CA GLU A 44 -7.55 -14.04 -6.37
C GLU A 44 -7.94 -13.54 -7.78
N ARG A 45 -7.06 -12.74 -8.38
CA ARG A 45 -7.25 -12.16 -9.71
C ARG A 45 -6.40 -12.82 -10.79
N ALA A 46 -5.75 -13.94 -10.49
CA ALA A 46 -4.93 -14.67 -11.46
C ALA A 46 -5.77 -15.06 -12.68
N GLY A 47 -5.22 -14.85 -13.88
CA GLY A 47 -5.88 -15.13 -15.15
C GLY A 47 -7.02 -14.17 -15.53
N LYS A 48 -7.45 -13.25 -14.65
CA LYS A 48 -8.46 -12.24 -15.00
C LYS A 48 -7.85 -11.11 -15.83
N PRO A 49 -8.60 -10.50 -16.77
CA PRO A 49 -8.13 -9.35 -17.55
C PRO A 49 -7.73 -8.15 -16.69
N GLY A 50 -6.71 -7.42 -17.12
CA GLY A 50 -6.18 -6.23 -16.45
C GLY A 50 -4.82 -6.46 -15.82
N LEU A 51 -4.14 -5.37 -15.47
CA LEU A 51 -2.80 -5.37 -14.90
C LEU A 51 -2.83 -5.49 -13.37
N ASN A 52 -1.84 -6.17 -12.81
CA ASN A 52 -1.45 -5.98 -11.41
C ASN A 52 -0.37 -4.88 -11.37
N VAL A 53 -0.50 -3.94 -10.45
CA VAL A 53 0.38 -2.79 -10.35
C VAL A 53 0.78 -2.56 -8.88
N ILE A 54 2.05 -2.26 -8.64
CA ILE A 54 2.55 -1.73 -7.38
C ILE A 54 3.11 -0.34 -7.67
N LEU A 55 2.59 0.65 -6.98
CA LEU A 55 3.05 2.04 -7.05
C LEU A 55 3.70 2.43 -5.72
N GLY A 56 4.81 3.14 -5.81
CA GLY A 56 5.51 3.73 -4.65
C GLY A 56 6.12 5.05 -5.06
N VAL A 57 6.86 5.70 -4.19
CA VAL A 57 7.56 6.96 -4.52
C VAL A 57 8.53 6.73 -5.68
N SER A 58 9.31 5.64 -5.63
CA SER A 58 10.22 5.22 -6.70
C SER A 58 10.25 3.69 -6.82
N LYS A 59 10.90 3.16 -7.87
CA LYS A 59 11.13 1.71 -8.00
C LYS A 59 11.99 1.15 -6.87
N GLU A 60 12.99 1.91 -6.47
CA GLU A 60 13.90 1.56 -5.38
C GLU A 60 13.15 1.49 -4.04
N SER A 61 12.17 2.38 -3.81
CA SER A 61 11.32 2.32 -2.62
C SER A 61 10.40 1.10 -2.64
N ILE A 62 9.83 0.75 -3.79
CA ILE A 62 9.02 -0.47 -3.95
C ILE A 62 9.86 -1.71 -3.68
N GLU A 63 11.06 -1.77 -4.25
CA GLU A 63 11.98 -2.89 -4.03
C GLU A 63 12.28 -3.07 -2.54
N ARG A 64 12.68 -2.00 -1.86
CA ARG A 64 13.07 -2.03 -0.45
C ARG A 64 11.89 -2.24 0.51
N ASN A 65 10.75 -1.58 0.26
CA ASN A 65 9.65 -1.54 1.22
C ASN A 65 8.61 -2.63 0.99
N VAL A 66 8.53 -3.20 -0.23
CA VAL A 66 7.48 -4.15 -0.62
C VAL A 66 8.05 -5.49 -1.05
N LEU A 67 8.86 -5.51 -2.11
CA LEU A 67 9.29 -6.79 -2.70
C LEU A 67 10.32 -7.52 -1.84
N GLN A 68 11.30 -6.83 -1.27
CA GLN A 68 12.29 -7.42 -0.39
C GLN A 68 11.64 -8.06 0.86
N PRO A 69 10.77 -7.38 1.63
CA PRO A 69 10.04 -8.00 2.73
C PRO A 69 9.18 -9.20 2.29
N MET A 70 8.58 -9.14 1.11
CA MET A 70 7.83 -10.28 0.57
C MET A 70 8.76 -11.47 0.27
N ARG A 71 9.98 -11.25 -0.27
CA ARG A 71 10.95 -12.32 -0.51
C ARG A 71 11.44 -12.98 0.77
N GLU A 72 11.61 -12.22 1.83
CA GLU A 72 11.97 -12.74 3.15
C GLU A 72 10.90 -13.73 3.68
N ILE A 73 9.64 -13.56 3.29
CA ILE A 73 8.52 -14.42 3.66
C ILE A 73 8.33 -15.58 2.67
N TYR A 74 8.35 -15.30 1.36
CA TYR A 74 7.89 -16.20 0.30
C TYR A 74 9.00 -16.74 -0.60
N THR A 75 10.24 -16.33 -0.40
CA THR A 75 11.40 -16.65 -1.22
C THR A 75 11.41 -16.04 -2.62
N ASP A 76 12.58 -16.03 -3.27
CA ASP A 76 12.78 -15.51 -4.63
C ASP A 76 12.00 -16.27 -5.71
N LYS A 77 11.58 -17.51 -5.42
CA LYS A 77 10.78 -18.31 -6.34
C LYS A 77 9.38 -17.74 -6.56
N LEU A 78 8.81 -17.11 -5.54
CA LEU A 78 7.46 -16.52 -5.59
C LEU A 78 7.46 -15.02 -5.78
N VAL A 79 8.56 -14.33 -5.47
CA VAL A 79 8.68 -12.86 -5.58
C VAL A 79 9.98 -12.51 -6.27
N GLY A 80 9.91 -12.26 -7.57
CA GLY A 80 11.06 -11.90 -8.40
C GLY A 80 11.49 -10.43 -8.24
N ASN A 81 12.65 -10.11 -8.80
CA ASN A 81 13.17 -8.74 -8.87
C ASN A 81 12.49 -7.93 -9.99
N ILE A 82 12.51 -6.62 -9.87
CA ILE A 82 12.01 -5.71 -10.92
C ILE A 82 12.99 -5.74 -12.12
N ASN A 83 12.49 -6.14 -13.28
CA ASN A 83 13.28 -6.17 -14.51
C ASN A 83 13.33 -4.80 -15.20
N ASN A 84 14.06 -4.73 -16.34
CA ASN A 84 14.21 -3.50 -17.14
C ASN A 84 12.89 -2.99 -17.75
N ARG A 85 11.83 -3.81 -17.79
CA ARG A 85 10.49 -3.42 -18.23
C ARG A 85 9.62 -2.90 -17.08
N ASN A 86 10.19 -2.77 -15.88
CA ASN A 86 9.50 -2.43 -14.63
C ASN A 86 8.46 -3.49 -14.20
N ILE A 87 8.74 -4.76 -14.47
CA ILE A 87 7.86 -5.88 -14.12
C ILE A 87 8.61 -6.79 -13.14
N ALA A 88 7.94 -7.15 -12.06
CA ALA A 88 8.33 -8.23 -11.16
C ALA A 88 7.34 -9.41 -11.31
N ARG A 89 7.84 -10.64 -11.17
CA ARG A 89 6.99 -11.82 -11.10
C ARG A 89 6.59 -12.05 -9.65
N VAL A 90 5.30 -11.98 -9.33
CA VAL A 90 4.80 -12.17 -7.96
C VAL A 90 3.69 -13.23 -7.98
N CYS A 91 3.89 -14.30 -7.23
CA CYS A 91 2.93 -15.41 -7.12
C CYS A 91 2.47 -15.96 -8.48
N GLY A 92 3.36 -15.98 -9.48
CA GLY A 92 3.06 -16.48 -10.82
C GLY A 92 2.45 -15.45 -11.78
N GLU A 93 2.16 -14.23 -11.36
CA GLU A 93 1.60 -13.15 -12.18
C GLU A 93 2.63 -12.04 -12.43
N ASP A 94 2.50 -11.35 -13.55
CA ASP A 94 3.28 -10.15 -13.85
C ASP A 94 2.70 -8.95 -13.09
N VAL A 95 3.58 -8.19 -12.43
CA VAL A 95 3.24 -7.01 -11.63
C VAL A 95 4.09 -5.83 -12.09
N TYR A 96 3.46 -4.77 -12.53
CA TYR A 96 4.15 -3.53 -12.90
C TYR A 96 4.52 -2.75 -11.65
N CYS A 97 5.81 -2.44 -11.49
CA CYS A 97 6.36 -1.70 -10.34
C CYS A 97 6.85 -0.34 -10.82
N LEU A 98 6.13 0.73 -10.49
CA LEU A 98 6.36 2.07 -11.05
C LEU A 98 6.41 3.13 -9.95
N GLY A 99 7.27 4.14 -10.13
CA GLY A 99 7.24 5.34 -9.32
C GLY A 99 5.95 6.14 -9.55
N ALA A 100 5.47 6.84 -8.53
CA ALA A 100 4.26 7.66 -8.58
C ALA A 100 4.52 9.14 -8.21
N GLU A 101 5.78 9.53 -8.07
CA GLU A 101 6.16 10.92 -7.81
C GLU A 101 5.93 11.83 -9.03
N LYS A 102 6.07 11.28 -10.25
CA LYS A 102 5.90 12.01 -11.52
C LYS A 102 4.96 11.27 -12.46
N VAL A 103 4.11 12.01 -13.16
CA VAL A 103 3.15 11.46 -14.15
C VAL A 103 3.85 10.64 -15.23
N SER A 104 5.03 11.06 -15.69
CA SER A 104 5.80 10.34 -16.70
C SER A 104 6.22 8.92 -16.29
N GLN A 105 6.32 8.64 -15.00
CA GLN A 105 6.70 7.31 -14.50
C GLN A 105 5.62 6.26 -14.72
N VAL A 106 4.36 6.67 -14.75
CA VAL A 106 3.20 5.79 -14.95
C VAL A 106 2.68 5.75 -16.39
N ALA A 107 3.39 6.38 -17.33
CA ALA A 107 2.99 6.40 -18.75
C ALA A 107 2.79 5.00 -19.33
N LYS A 108 3.54 3.99 -18.85
CA LYS A 108 3.45 2.60 -19.30
C LYS A 108 2.11 1.91 -19.02
N ILE A 109 1.36 2.40 -18.04
CA ILE A 109 0.04 1.86 -17.66
C ILE A 109 -1.10 2.79 -18.07
N GLN A 110 -0.77 3.92 -18.69
CA GLN A 110 -1.76 4.85 -19.21
C GLN A 110 -2.59 4.18 -20.30
N GLY A 111 -3.91 4.16 -20.14
CA GLY A 111 -4.81 3.47 -21.08
C GLY A 111 -5.09 2.00 -20.74
N ALA A 112 -4.36 1.36 -19.84
CA ALA A 112 -4.62 -0.03 -19.45
C ALA A 112 -5.66 -0.12 -18.32
N SER A 113 -6.45 -1.20 -18.33
CA SER A 113 -7.28 -1.59 -17.19
C SER A 113 -6.41 -2.17 -16.08
N ILE A 114 -6.69 -1.83 -14.84
CA ILE A 114 -5.97 -2.33 -13.66
C ILE A 114 -6.91 -3.20 -12.82
N LYS A 115 -6.58 -4.47 -12.68
CA LYS A 115 -7.35 -5.42 -11.86
C LYS A 115 -7.00 -5.32 -10.38
N TYR A 116 -5.75 -4.98 -10.06
CA TYR A 116 -5.28 -4.76 -8.71
C TYR A 116 -4.18 -3.70 -8.68
N CYS A 117 -4.26 -2.80 -7.73
CA CYS A 117 -3.17 -1.86 -7.44
C CYS A 117 -2.86 -1.83 -5.95
N TYR A 118 -1.58 -1.95 -5.63
CA TYR A 118 -1.07 -1.64 -4.29
C TYR A 118 -0.31 -0.31 -4.30
N GLY A 119 -0.54 0.51 -3.30
CA GLY A 119 0.10 1.82 -3.12
C GLY A 119 0.93 1.91 -1.85
N ASP A 120 2.24 2.15 -1.98
CA ASP A 120 3.12 2.43 -0.86
C ASP A 120 3.34 3.94 -0.71
N GLU A 121 3.24 4.45 0.52
CA GLU A 121 3.41 5.87 0.85
C GLU A 121 2.56 6.82 -0.02
N ILE A 122 1.26 6.54 -0.19
CA ILE A 122 0.35 7.24 -1.11
C ILE A 122 0.37 8.77 -0.94
N ALA A 123 0.53 9.25 0.29
CA ALA A 123 0.58 10.69 0.59
C ALA A 123 1.74 11.43 -0.11
N LYS A 124 2.79 10.71 -0.53
CA LYS A 124 3.93 11.29 -1.25
C LYS A 124 3.77 11.28 -2.77
N TRP A 125 2.66 10.76 -3.28
CA TRP A 125 2.45 10.66 -4.72
C TRP A 125 2.03 11.99 -5.35
N ASN A 126 2.29 12.09 -6.63
CA ASN A 126 1.67 13.13 -7.45
C ASN A 126 0.15 12.91 -7.52
N LYS A 127 -0.63 13.97 -7.22
CA LYS A 127 -2.10 13.91 -7.24
C LYS A 127 -2.65 13.43 -8.59
N GLU A 128 -2.04 13.83 -9.71
CA GLU A 128 -2.50 13.45 -11.05
C GLU A 128 -2.34 11.94 -11.31
N VAL A 129 -1.28 11.31 -10.78
CA VAL A 129 -1.11 9.85 -10.85
C VAL A 129 -2.26 9.14 -10.13
N PHE A 130 -2.64 9.62 -8.96
CA PHE A 130 -3.76 9.06 -8.21
C PHE A 130 -5.10 9.30 -8.94
N GLN A 131 -5.31 10.46 -9.54
CA GLN A 131 -6.51 10.75 -10.34
C GLN A 131 -6.62 9.83 -11.57
N MET A 132 -5.51 9.59 -12.25
CA MET A 132 -5.46 8.65 -13.39
C MET A 132 -5.88 7.24 -12.94
N LEU A 133 -5.40 6.78 -11.79
CA LEU A 133 -5.69 5.45 -11.25
C LEU A 133 -7.19 5.22 -11.04
N LYS A 134 -7.96 6.25 -10.62
CA LYS A 134 -9.41 6.17 -10.44
C LYS A 134 -10.15 5.66 -11.70
N SER A 135 -9.70 6.08 -12.88
CA SER A 135 -10.30 5.67 -14.16
C SER A 135 -9.80 4.33 -14.67
N ARG A 136 -8.74 3.77 -14.09
CA ARG A 136 -8.11 2.51 -14.52
C ARG A 136 -8.55 1.29 -13.72
N LEU A 137 -9.10 1.49 -12.54
CA LEU A 137 -9.75 0.44 -11.76
C LEU A 137 -11.16 0.20 -12.30
N ASP A 138 -11.29 -0.23 -13.55
CA ASP A 138 -12.52 -0.21 -14.34
C ASP A 138 -13.25 -1.57 -14.40
N LYS A 139 -12.74 -2.60 -13.74
CA LYS A 139 -13.39 -3.91 -13.67
C LYS A 139 -14.19 -4.06 -12.38
N PRO A 140 -15.26 -4.86 -12.36
CA PRO A 140 -16.05 -5.12 -11.13
C PRO A 140 -15.23 -5.70 -9.98
N TYR A 141 -14.14 -6.40 -10.30
CA TYR A 141 -13.21 -6.99 -9.35
C TYR A 141 -11.96 -6.14 -9.09
N SER A 142 -11.88 -4.95 -9.70
CA SER A 142 -10.76 -4.05 -9.47
C SER A 142 -10.78 -3.52 -8.06
N CYS A 143 -9.64 -3.53 -7.39
CA CYS A 143 -9.48 -2.89 -6.09
C CYS A 143 -8.09 -2.29 -5.90
N PHE A 144 -8.02 -1.42 -4.93
CA PHE A 144 -6.82 -0.75 -4.46
C PHE A 144 -6.62 -1.05 -2.98
N ASP A 145 -5.44 -1.50 -2.62
CA ASP A 145 -4.97 -1.51 -1.24
C ASP A 145 -3.78 -0.57 -1.12
N GLY A 146 -3.63 0.12 0.02
CA GLY A 146 -2.46 0.96 0.17
C GLY A 146 -2.24 1.50 1.57
N SER A 147 -1.05 2.07 1.76
CA SER A 147 -0.60 2.63 3.02
C SER A 147 -0.18 4.08 2.88
N CYS A 148 -0.44 4.86 3.92
CA CYS A 148 0.08 6.22 4.05
C CYS A 148 0.37 6.54 5.52
N ASN A 149 1.20 7.56 5.71
CA ASN A 149 1.27 8.27 6.97
C ASN A 149 0.39 9.53 6.83
N PRO A 150 -0.28 9.96 7.90
CA PRO A 150 -1.05 11.20 7.85
C PRO A 150 -0.18 12.38 7.45
N GLU A 151 -0.72 13.21 6.57
CA GLU A 151 -0.14 14.49 6.16
C GLU A 151 -0.98 15.63 6.73
N HIS A 152 -0.73 16.85 6.28
CA HIS A 152 -1.47 18.03 6.71
C HIS A 152 -2.98 17.87 6.43
N PRO A 153 -3.89 18.40 7.27
CA PRO A 153 -5.35 18.30 7.08
C PRO A 153 -5.89 18.78 5.73
N THR A 154 -5.17 19.67 5.04
CA THR A 154 -5.50 20.17 3.69
C THR A 154 -4.90 19.33 2.56
N HIS A 155 -4.28 18.19 2.87
CA HIS A 155 -3.68 17.33 1.85
C HIS A 155 -4.76 16.68 0.98
N TRP A 156 -4.54 16.59 -0.35
CA TRP A 156 -5.49 16.04 -1.32
C TRP A 156 -5.97 14.60 -1.00
N LEU A 157 -5.10 13.81 -0.38
CA LEU A 157 -5.46 12.46 0.01
C LEU A 157 -6.49 12.45 1.16
N LYS A 158 -6.37 13.40 2.09
CA LYS A 158 -7.35 13.56 3.18
C LYS A 158 -8.72 13.93 2.63
N GLU A 159 -8.78 14.87 1.69
CA GLU A 159 -10.01 15.25 0.98
C GLU A 159 -10.66 14.03 0.30
N PHE A 160 -9.86 13.19 -0.36
CA PHE A 160 -10.34 11.95 -0.96
C PHE A 160 -10.88 10.96 0.07
N LEU A 161 -10.16 10.75 1.18
CA LEU A 161 -10.53 9.80 2.22
C LEU A 161 -11.79 10.20 3.00
N ASP A 162 -12.06 11.49 3.08
CA ASP A 162 -13.22 12.04 3.79
C ASP A 162 -14.47 12.16 2.89
N THR A 163 -14.41 11.74 1.62
CA THR A 163 -15.55 11.81 0.69
C THR A 163 -16.54 10.68 0.98
N PRO A 164 -17.75 10.95 1.52
CA PRO A 164 -18.67 9.94 2.04
C PRO A 164 -19.24 8.99 0.97
N GLU A 165 -19.33 9.47 -0.29
CA GLU A 165 -19.97 8.73 -1.38
C GLU A 165 -19.05 7.69 -2.02
N LEU A 166 -17.78 7.64 -1.62
CA LEU A 166 -16.82 6.71 -2.19
C LEU A 166 -16.77 5.41 -1.40
N ASP A 167 -16.60 4.31 -2.13
CA ASP A 167 -16.43 2.97 -1.55
C ASP A 167 -15.02 2.80 -0.98
N ILE A 168 -14.79 3.36 0.22
CA ILE A 168 -13.50 3.42 0.91
C ILE A 168 -13.60 2.72 2.26
N TYR A 169 -12.68 1.77 2.49
CA TYR A 169 -12.35 1.27 3.82
C TYR A 169 -11.06 1.96 4.31
N LEU A 170 -11.17 2.76 5.34
CA LEU A 170 -10.04 3.43 6.00
C LEU A 170 -9.82 2.86 7.39
N GLN A 171 -8.66 2.24 7.59
CA GLN A 171 -8.23 1.78 8.90
C GLN A 171 -7.08 2.66 9.42
N LYS A 172 -7.26 3.21 10.62
CA LYS A 172 -6.25 4.04 11.27
C LYS A 172 -5.42 3.22 12.24
N TYR A 173 -4.11 3.41 12.19
CA TYR A 173 -3.12 2.73 13.02
C TYR A 173 -2.37 3.73 13.90
N THR A 174 -2.16 3.36 15.14
CA THR A 174 -1.24 4.01 16.08
C THR A 174 -0.03 3.12 16.29
N ILE A 175 1.03 3.65 16.90
CA ILE A 175 2.21 2.84 17.26
C ILE A 175 1.84 1.73 18.26
N PHE A 176 0.82 1.95 19.09
CA PHE A 176 0.35 0.99 20.10
C PHE A 176 -0.39 -0.21 19.51
N ASP A 177 -0.77 -0.17 18.24
CA ASP A 177 -1.43 -1.28 17.54
C ASP A 177 -0.45 -2.38 17.10
N ASN A 178 0.85 -2.15 17.30
CA ASN A 178 1.90 -3.13 17.03
C ASN A 178 2.40 -3.78 18.34
N PRO A 179 1.86 -4.93 18.75
CA PRO A 179 2.23 -5.58 20.00
C PRO A 179 3.63 -6.21 20.00
N TYR A 180 4.32 -6.16 18.86
CA TYR A 180 5.65 -6.76 18.68
C TYR A 180 6.80 -5.76 18.86
N LEU A 181 6.47 -4.49 19.11
CA LEU A 181 7.49 -3.49 19.45
C LEU A 181 7.92 -3.63 20.92
N ASP A 182 9.20 -3.39 21.16
CA ASP A 182 9.71 -3.26 22.53
C ASP A 182 9.01 -2.08 23.22
N PRO A 183 8.38 -2.29 24.38
CA PRO A 183 7.75 -1.21 25.14
C PRO A 183 8.70 -0.04 25.47
N ALA A 184 9.97 -0.33 25.78
CA ALA A 184 10.97 0.70 26.06
C ALA A 184 11.25 1.56 24.82
N PHE A 185 11.29 0.95 23.64
CA PHE A 185 11.42 1.68 22.37
C PHE A 185 10.21 2.59 22.10
N VAL A 186 8.98 2.09 22.34
CA VAL A 186 7.75 2.88 22.17
C VAL A 186 7.74 4.08 23.11
N GLU A 187 8.10 3.86 24.38
CA GLU A 187 8.17 4.94 25.38
C GLU A 187 9.23 6.00 25.01
N GLN A 188 10.41 5.58 24.56
CA GLN A 188 11.43 6.48 24.09
C GLN A 188 10.94 7.32 22.90
N LEU A 189 10.31 6.68 21.91
CA LEU A 189 9.82 7.36 20.72
C LEU A 189 8.72 8.38 21.05
N CYS A 190 7.82 8.04 21.97
CA CYS A 190 6.81 8.97 22.46
C CYS A 190 7.43 10.21 23.10
N ARG A 191 8.47 10.04 23.93
CA ARG A 191 9.20 11.17 24.55
C ARG A 191 9.91 12.04 23.51
N GLU A 192 10.52 11.42 22.49
CA GLU A 192 11.23 12.15 21.42
C GLU A 192 10.29 12.97 20.54
N TYR A 193 9.05 12.52 20.37
CA TYR A 193 8.07 13.19 19.53
C TYR A 193 7.11 14.10 20.30
N GLU A 194 7.13 14.09 21.62
CA GLU A 194 6.27 14.94 22.46
C GLU A 194 6.38 16.42 22.06
N GLY A 195 5.24 17.06 21.80
CA GLY A 195 5.19 18.45 21.33
C GLY A 195 5.52 18.68 19.85
N THR A 196 5.73 17.62 19.08
CA THR A 196 5.94 17.72 17.63
C THR A 196 4.70 17.27 16.85
N ILE A 197 4.60 17.70 15.59
CA ILE A 197 3.52 17.25 14.67
C ILE A 197 3.53 15.72 14.42
N TYR A 198 4.59 15.02 14.81
CA TYR A 198 4.71 13.57 14.66
C TYR A 198 4.11 12.80 15.83
N TYR A 199 3.84 13.45 16.95
CA TYR A 199 3.22 12.82 18.13
C TYR A 199 1.75 12.44 17.85
N ASP A 200 1.04 13.27 17.10
CA ASP A 200 -0.38 13.08 16.75
C ASP A 200 -0.59 12.19 15.51
N ARG A 201 0.49 11.67 14.94
CA ARG A 201 0.52 10.81 13.74
C ARG A 201 0.80 9.37 14.13
#